data_1dc5a5d9b0faba3ff686496dd87f15b7
#
_entry.id   1dc5a5d9b0faba3ff686496dd87f15b7
#
_cell.length_a   1.000
_cell.length_b   1.000
_cell.length_c   1.000
_cell.angle_alpha   90.00
_cell.angle_beta   90.00
_cell.angle_gamma   90.00
#
_symmetry.space_group_name_H-M   'P 1'
#
loop_
_entity.id
_entity.type
_entity.pdbx_description
1 polymer ?
#
loop_
_entity_poly.entity_id
_entity_poly.type
_entity_poly.pdbx_seq_one_letter_code
_entity_poly.pdbx_strand_id
1 'polypeptide(L)'
;EGGELVELHTNIDDMNPQFAEPLMERLFASGALDAWLTPVHMKKGRPGFVVSVLCAGADRPALEDVLIEHSTTLGVRAHPVDRTRAARRFETATTRWGEVRLKLRGWKGRVIDAMPEFEDCAALARAADVPVREVWNEAHRMGEVFVGQKWHPDRPPGLRVLRPGMGDGPGATDQPE
;
A
#
# COMPACT_ATOMS: atom_id res chain seq x y z
N GLU A 1 0.07 -19.37 3.05
CA GLU A 1 -0.94 -19.89 3.99
C GLU A 1 -1.86 -18.72 4.28
N GLY A 2 -2.96 -18.63 3.51
CA GLY A 2 -3.98 -17.61 3.72
C GLY A 2 -5.08 -18.21 4.56
N GLY A 3 -5.20 -17.80 5.83
CA GLY A 3 -6.39 -18.07 6.62
C GLY A 3 -7.64 -17.51 5.93
N GLU A 4 -8.82 -17.99 6.34
CA GLU A 4 -10.12 -17.49 5.85
C GLU A 4 -10.17 -15.96 5.98
N LEU A 5 -10.50 -15.27 4.88
CA LEU A 5 -10.72 -13.83 4.89
C LEU A 5 -12.22 -13.55 5.01
N VAL A 6 -12.54 -12.49 5.74
CA VAL A 6 -13.91 -12.05 5.99
C VAL A 6 -14.04 -10.58 5.68
N GLU A 7 -15.11 -10.20 4.99
CA GLU A 7 -15.58 -8.82 4.92
C GLU A 7 -16.69 -8.59 5.92
N LEU A 8 -16.52 -7.58 6.77
CA LEU A 8 -17.54 -7.08 7.68
C LEU A 8 -18.20 -5.85 7.08
N HIS A 9 -19.51 -5.75 7.19
CA HIS A 9 -20.27 -4.60 6.72
C HIS A 9 -21.29 -4.14 7.74
N THR A 10 -21.36 -2.84 7.96
CA THR A 10 -22.45 -2.24 8.72
C THR A 10 -22.94 -0.94 8.09
N ASN A 11 -24.24 -0.69 8.16
CA ASN A 11 -24.89 0.52 7.64
C ASN A 11 -25.15 1.49 8.77
N ILE A 12 -24.78 2.75 8.60
CA ILE A 12 -24.90 3.80 9.61
C ILE A 12 -25.56 5.04 8.99
N ASP A 13 -26.66 5.52 9.59
CA ASP A 13 -27.41 6.70 9.12
C ASP A 13 -27.67 7.74 10.22
N ASP A 14 -27.06 7.56 11.41
CA ASP A 14 -27.30 8.38 12.59
C ASP A 14 -26.04 8.71 13.40
N MET A 15 -24.86 8.35 12.90
CA MET A 15 -23.57 8.68 13.53
C MET A 15 -23.08 10.06 13.09
N ASN A 16 -22.50 10.83 14.04
CA ASN A 16 -21.79 12.04 13.67
C ASN A 16 -20.63 11.70 12.71
N PRO A 17 -20.58 12.30 11.51
CA PRO A 17 -19.51 12.01 10.53
C PRO A 17 -18.08 12.22 11.06
N GLN A 18 -17.90 13.10 12.04
CA GLN A 18 -16.58 13.32 12.67
C GLN A 18 -16.02 12.09 13.40
N PHE A 19 -16.87 11.13 13.71
CA PHE A 19 -16.43 9.88 14.35
C PHE A 19 -15.93 8.83 13.37
N ALA A 20 -16.08 9.08 12.07
CA ALA A 20 -15.67 8.12 11.04
C ALA A 20 -14.14 7.90 11.02
N GLU A 21 -13.35 8.97 11.07
CA GLU A 21 -11.88 8.87 11.06
C GLU A 21 -11.33 8.15 12.30
N PRO A 22 -11.69 8.51 13.54
CA PRO A 22 -11.30 7.74 14.73
C PRO A 22 -11.73 6.27 14.71
N LEU A 23 -12.90 5.95 14.12
CA LEU A 23 -13.34 4.57 13.92
C LEU A 23 -12.40 3.82 12.96
N MET A 24 -12.05 4.43 11.83
CA MET A 24 -11.14 3.84 10.85
C MET A 24 -9.75 3.57 11.46
N GLU A 25 -9.20 4.51 12.23
CA GLU A 25 -7.93 4.32 12.93
C GLU A 25 -7.96 3.12 13.88
N ARG A 26 -9.04 2.98 14.66
CA ARG A 26 -9.21 1.84 15.58
C ARG A 26 -9.34 0.51 14.84
N LEU A 27 -10.07 0.47 13.72
CA LEU A 27 -10.20 -0.74 12.91
C LEU A 27 -8.82 -1.21 12.42
N PHE A 28 -7.98 -0.32 11.90
CA PHE A 28 -6.61 -0.67 11.50
C PHE A 28 -5.74 -1.09 12.68
N ALA A 29 -5.84 -0.40 13.82
CA ALA A 29 -5.11 -0.77 15.03
C ALA A 29 -5.53 -2.15 15.59
N SER A 30 -6.76 -2.59 15.32
CA SER A 30 -7.32 -3.89 15.75
C SER A 30 -7.15 -5.01 14.75
N GLY A 31 -6.36 -4.82 13.67
CA GLY A 31 -6.01 -5.88 12.73
C GLY A 31 -6.79 -5.88 11.41
N ALA A 32 -7.52 -4.82 11.08
CA ALA A 32 -8.10 -4.68 9.75
C ALA A 32 -7.02 -4.70 8.68
N LEU A 33 -7.18 -5.53 7.67
CA LEU A 33 -6.32 -5.57 6.48
C LEU A 33 -6.64 -4.44 5.52
N ASP A 34 -7.90 -4.01 5.51
CA ASP A 34 -8.41 -2.86 4.77
C ASP A 34 -9.72 -2.40 5.40
N ALA A 35 -10.04 -1.11 5.27
CA ALA A 35 -11.32 -0.57 5.70
C ALA A 35 -11.69 0.65 4.86
N TRP A 36 -12.97 0.79 4.52
CA TRP A 36 -13.45 1.90 3.69
C TRP A 36 -14.88 2.27 4.00
N LEU A 37 -15.27 3.47 3.58
CA LEU A 37 -16.63 4.01 3.69
C LEU A 37 -17.26 4.11 2.31
N THR A 38 -18.49 3.61 2.17
CA THR A 38 -19.30 3.75 0.95
C THR A 38 -20.54 4.58 1.25
N PRO A 39 -20.71 5.77 0.62
CA PRO A 39 -21.94 6.56 0.77
C PRO A 39 -23.16 5.81 0.26
N VAL A 40 -24.25 5.85 1.01
CA VAL A 40 -25.51 5.20 0.65
C VAL A 40 -26.72 6.05 1.04
N HIS A 41 -27.84 5.82 0.36
CA HIS A 41 -29.13 6.30 0.82
C HIS A 41 -29.87 5.15 1.50
N MET A 42 -30.27 5.39 2.74
CA MET A 42 -30.98 4.42 3.57
C MET A 42 -32.47 4.68 3.60
N LYS A 43 -33.23 3.79 4.26
CA LYS A 43 -34.67 3.94 4.44
C LYS A 43 -35.03 5.34 4.97
N LYS A 44 -36.24 5.82 4.69
CA LYS A 44 -36.75 7.15 5.05
C LYS A 44 -35.95 8.29 4.43
N GLY A 45 -35.24 8.06 3.30
CA GLY A 45 -34.47 9.07 2.59
C GLY A 45 -33.23 9.58 3.33
N ARG A 46 -32.72 8.86 4.32
CA ARG A 46 -31.57 9.31 5.11
C ARG A 46 -30.28 9.04 4.38
N PRO A 47 -29.40 10.04 4.26
CA PRO A 47 -28.02 9.79 3.86
C PRO A 47 -27.31 8.99 4.95
N GLY A 48 -26.43 8.09 4.55
CA GLY A 48 -25.63 7.29 5.46
C GLY A 48 -24.41 6.73 4.74
N PHE A 49 -23.72 5.84 5.40
CA PHE A 49 -22.59 5.11 4.80
C PHE A 49 -22.54 3.66 5.28
N VAL A 50 -21.95 2.83 4.46
CA VAL A 50 -21.55 1.48 4.84
C VAL A 50 -20.09 1.54 5.26
N VAL A 51 -19.80 1.10 6.48
CA VAL A 51 -18.44 0.77 6.89
C VAL A 51 -18.17 -0.65 6.44
N SER A 52 -17.11 -0.84 5.66
CA SER A 52 -16.64 -2.14 5.20
C SER A 52 -15.25 -2.39 5.74
N VAL A 53 -15.00 -3.61 6.23
CA VAL A 53 -13.71 -4.01 6.82
C VAL A 53 -13.30 -5.37 6.26
N LEU A 54 -12.11 -5.47 5.69
CA LEU A 54 -11.51 -6.75 5.32
C LEU A 54 -10.57 -7.21 6.43
N CYS A 55 -10.70 -8.43 6.90
CA CYS A 55 -9.86 -8.99 7.97
C CYS A 55 -9.56 -10.48 7.79
N ALA A 56 -8.61 -11.00 8.55
CA ALA A 56 -8.49 -12.43 8.76
C ALA A 56 -9.62 -12.91 9.68
N GLY A 57 -10.11 -14.14 9.48
CA GLY A 57 -11.18 -14.70 10.30
C GLY A 57 -10.88 -14.72 11.79
N ALA A 58 -9.61 -14.84 12.16
CA ALA A 58 -9.16 -14.79 13.55
C ALA A 58 -9.35 -13.41 14.21
N ASP A 59 -9.26 -12.31 13.44
CA ASP A 59 -9.37 -10.93 13.94
C ASP A 59 -10.83 -10.43 13.95
N ARG A 60 -11.74 -11.18 13.34
CA ARG A 60 -13.15 -10.84 13.20
C ARG A 60 -13.81 -10.43 14.53
N PRO A 61 -13.70 -11.20 15.65
CA PRO A 61 -14.39 -10.84 16.89
C PRO A 61 -13.96 -9.46 17.42
N ALA A 62 -12.65 -9.17 17.41
CA ALA A 62 -12.13 -7.89 17.89
C ALA A 62 -12.61 -6.72 17.01
N LEU A 63 -12.75 -6.91 15.71
CA LEU A 63 -13.24 -5.89 14.79
C LEU A 63 -14.76 -5.68 14.87
N GLU A 64 -15.51 -6.75 15.14
CA GLU A 64 -16.94 -6.63 15.45
C GLU A 64 -17.16 -5.82 16.72
N ASP A 65 -16.36 -6.06 17.79
CA ASP A 65 -16.40 -5.28 19.02
C ASP A 65 -16.12 -3.80 18.76
N VAL A 66 -15.07 -3.48 17.98
CA VAL A 66 -14.76 -2.10 17.59
C VAL A 66 -15.94 -1.44 16.86
N LEU A 67 -16.55 -2.14 15.89
CA LEU A 67 -17.69 -1.60 15.15
C LEU A 67 -18.89 -1.31 16.05
N ILE A 68 -19.21 -2.19 16.99
CA ILE A 68 -20.33 -2.03 17.91
C ILE A 68 -20.06 -0.94 18.96
N GLU A 69 -18.85 -0.91 19.53
CA GLU A 69 -18.53 0.02 20.62
C GLU A 69 -18.26 1.45 20.16
N HIS A 70 -17.70 1.60 18.93
CA HIS A 70 -17.25 2.91 18.43
C HIS A 70 -18.09 3.48 17.30
N SER A 71 -19.28 2.90 17.03
CA SER A 71 -20.26 3.44 16.12
C SER A 71 -21.66 3.37 16.71
N THR A 72 -22.67 3.80 15.92
CA THR A 72 -24.09 3.71 16.32
C THR A 72 -24.75 2.43 15.78
N THR A 73 -23.98 1.51 15.19
CA THR A 73 -24.56 0.32 14.59
C THR A 73 -25.13 -0.64 15.64
N LEU A 74 -26.22 -1.32 15.27
CA LEU A 74 -26.84 -2.38 16.07
C LEU A 74 -26.46 -3.78 15.58
N GLY A 75 -25.66 -3.89 14.51
CA GLY A 75 -25.30 -5.18 13.98
C GLY A 75 -24.35 -5.12 12.79
N VAL A 76 -23.53 -6.14 12.67
CA VAL A 76 -22.52 -6.33 11.65
C VAL A 76 -22.85 -7.56 10.81
N ARG A 77 -22.75 -7.46 9.50
CA ARG A 77 -22.83 -8.58 8.58
C ARG A 77 -21.42 -9.06 8.26
N ALA A 78 -21.21 -10.35 8.23
CA ALA A 78 -19.93 -10.95 7.88
C ALA A 78 -20.09 -11.88 6.68
N HIS A 79 -19.18 -11.75 5.71
CA HIS A 79 -19.15 -12.59 4.52
C HIS A 79 -17.75 -13.16 4.31
N PRO A 80 -17.58 -14.47 4.17
CA PRO A 80 -16.31 -15.04 3.75
C PRO A 80 -15.99 -14.58 2.32
N VAL A 81 -14.74 -14.25 2.06
CA VAL A 81 -14.30 -13.76 0.74
C VAL A 81 -13.03 -14.46 0.28
N ASP A 82 -12.96 -14.73 -1.02
CA ASP A 82 -11.75 -15.16 -1.69
C ASP A 82 -10.97 -13.95 -2.21
N ARG A 83 -9.66 -13.89 -1.95
CA ARG A 83 -8.81 -12.82 -2.41
C ARG A 83 -7.63 -13.34 -3.22
N THR A 84 -7.58 -13.02 -4.49
CA THR A 84 -6.39 -13.22 -5.31
C THR A 84 -5.42 -12.06 -5.11
N ARG A 85 -4.17 -12.37 -4.75
CA ARG A 85 -3.11 -11.37 -4.51
C ARG A 85 -1.99 -11.54 -5.51
N ALA A 86 -1.58 -10.43 -6.15
CA ALA A 86 -0.32 -10.38 -6.86
C ALA A 86 0.85 -10.42 -5.85
N ALA A 87 1.93 -11.07 -6.25
CA ALA A 87 3.16 -11.02 -5.46
C ALA A 87 3.74 -9.60 -5.47
N ARG A 88 4.38 -9.20 -4.37
CA ARG A 88 5.03 -7.89 -4.28
C ARG A 88 6.41 -8.00 -3.64
N ARG A 89 7.34 -7.18 -4.07
CA ARG A 89 8.62 -6.94 -3.41
C ARG A 89 9.05 -5.51 -3.66
N PHE A 90 10.09 -5.08 -2.96
CA PHE A 90 10.68 -3.75 -3.13
C PHE A 90 12.08 -3.84 -3.71
N GLU A 91 12.41 -2.90 -4.56
CA GLU A 91 13.75 -2.59 -5.06
C GLU A 91 14.03 -1.11 -4.83
N THR A 92 15.26 -0.66 -5.06
CA THR A 92 15.63 0.74 -4.86
C THR A 92 16.11 1.37 -6.16
N ALA A 93 15.57 2.55 -6.49
CA ALA A 93 16.08 3.41 -7.54
C ALA A 93 16.88 4.56 -6.91
N THR A 94 18.10 4.80 -7.39
CA THR A 94 18.92 5.94 -6.96
C THR A 94 18.75 7.09 -7.95
N THR A 95 17.86 8.01 -7.63
CA THR A 95 17.61 9.22 -8.42
C THR A 95 18.68 10.29 -8.12
N ARG A 96 18.69 11.39 -8.88
CA ARG A 96 19.57 12.55 -8.60
C ARG A 96 19.29 13.22 -7.25
N TRP A 97 18.11 12.98 -6.68
CA TRP A 97 17.70 13.57 -5.39
C TRP A 97 17.83 12.62 -4.21
N GLY A 98 18.08 11.33 -4.47
CA GLY A 98 18.19 10.30 -3.44
C GLY A 98 17.54 8.97 -3.82
N GLU A 99 17.47 8.09 -2.84
CA GLU A 99 16.91 6.75 -3.01
C GLU A 99 15.38 6.77 -2.91
N VAL A 100 14.73 6.08 -3.85
CA VAL A 100 13.28 5.88 -3.90
C VAL A 100 13.01 4.38 -3.95
N ARG A 101 12.16 3.89 -3.06
CA ARG A 101 11.71 2.51 -3.13
C ARG A 101 10.77 2.32 -4.31
N LEU A 102 10.97 1.24 -5.02
CA LEU A 102 10.12 0.78 -6.13
C LEU A 102 9.33 -0.43 -5.66
N LYS A 103 8.03 -0.33 -5.64
CA LYS A 103 7.15 -1.47 -5.38
C LYS A 103 6.92 -2.24 -6.68
N LEU A 104 7.52 -3.42 -6.76
CA LEU A 104 7.36 -4.33 -7.88
C LEU A 104 6.15 -5.24 -7.65
N ARG A 105 5.36 -5.40 -8.68
CA ARG A 105 4.22 -6.30 -8.72
C ARG A 105 4.51 -7.50 -9.62
N GLY A 106 4.41 -8.72 -9.05
CA GLY A 106 4.66 -9.97 -9.74
C GLY A 106 3.37 -10.72 -10.03
N TRP A 107 3.24 -11.24 -11.25
CA TRP A 107 2.11 -12.06 -11.66
C TRP A 107 2.52 -13.12 -12.67
N LYS A 108 2.05 -14.37 -12.48
CA LYS A 108 2.35 -15.51 -13.37
C LYS A 108 3.84 -15.63 -13.72
N GLY A 109 4.69 -15.48 -12.71
CA GLY A 109 6.14 -15.66 -12.84
C GLY A 109 6.91 -14.50 -13.49
N ARG A 110 6.29 -13.33 -13.65
CA ARG A 110 6.93 -12.13 -14.23
C ARG A 110 6.64 -10.89 -13.39
N VAL A 111 7.53 -9.91 -13.46
CA VAL A 111 7.28 -8.56 -12.99
C VAL A 111 6.39 -7.87 -14.02
N ILE A 112 5.22 -7.40 -13.60
CA ILE A 112 4.26 -6.73 -14.47
C ILE A 112 4.23 -5.23 -14.28
N ASP A 113 4.85 -4.74 -13.19
CA ASP A 113 4.83 -3.34 -12.84
C ASP A 113 5.92 -3.01 -11.81
N ALA A 114 6.43 -1.76 -11.80
CA ALA A 114 7.41 -1.25 -10.86
C ALA A 114 7.12 0.24 -10.57
N MET A 115 6.42 0.49 -9.49
CA MET A 115 5.94 1.83 -9.11
C MET A 115 6.76 2.44 -7.98
N PRO A 116 7.19 3.71 -8.11
CA PRO A 116 7.82 4.43 -7.02
C PRO A 116 6.87 4.60 -5.83
N GLU A 117 7.39 4.46 -4.62
CA GLU A 117 6.65 4.82 -3.41
C GLU A 117 6.50 6.34 -3.34
N PHE A 118 5.26 6.81 -3.28
CA PHE A 118 4.93 8.22 -3.35
C PHE A 118 5.54 9.02 -2.19
N GLU A 119 5.53 8.48 -0.99
CA GLU A 119 6.07 9.17 0.20
C GLU A 119 7.58 9.44 0.09
N ASP A 120 8.34 8.49 -0.49
CA ASP A 120 9.76 8.69 -0.74
C ASP A 120 9.98 9.83 -1.75
N CYS A 121 9.20 9.82 -2.85
CA CYS A 121 9.26 10.88 -3.85
C CYS A 121 8.87 12.24 -3.27
N ALA A 122 7.81 12.29 -2.46
CA ALA A 122 7.34 13.53 -1.84
C ALA A 122 8.34 14.09 -0.82
N ALA A 123 9.00 13.22 -0.05
CA ALA A 123 10.05 13.64 0.90
C ALA A 123 11.25 14.25 0.18
N LEU A 124 11.75 13.58 -0.86
CA LEU A 124 12.88 14.07 -1.67
C LEU A 124 12.55 15.36 -2.41
N ALA A 125 11.34 15.46 -2.98
CA ALA A 125 10.87 16.64 -3.66
C ALA A 125 10.81 17.86 -2.74
N ARG A 126 10.30 17.69 -1.51
CA ARG A 126 10.30 18.76 -0.48
C ARG A 126 11.73 19.18 -0.09
N ALA A 127 12.63 18.21 0.09
CA ALA A 127 14.01 18.49 0.48
C ALA A 127 14.80 19.24 -0.61
N ALA A 128 14.47 18.99 -1.89
CA ALA A 128 15.15 19.60 -3.04
C ALA A 128 14.43 20.81 -3.63
N ASP A 129 13.27 21.19 -3.09
CA ASP A 129 12.39 22.25 -3.59
C ASP A 129 12.06 22.09 -5.09
N VAL A 130 11.65 20.87 -5.49
CA VAL A 130 11.26 20.52 -6.86
C VAL A 130 9.86 19.91 -6.88
N PRO A 131 9.17 19.96 -8.03
CA PRO A 131 7.88 19.26 -8.17
C PRO A 131 8.01 17.76 -7.95
N VAL A 132 7.13 17.17 -7.13
CA VAL A 132 7.14 15.73 -6.82
C VAL A 132 7.11 14.85 -8.07
N ARG A 133 6.42 15.30 -9.11
CA ARG A 133 6.36 14.59 -10.41
C ARG A 133 7.71 14.37 -11.07
N GLU A 134 8.69 15.26 -10.83
CA GLU A 134 10.03 15.12 -11.43
C GLU A 134 10.78 13.96 -10.79
N VAL A 135 10.75 13.88 -9.46
CA VAL A 135 11.33 12.77 -8.70
C VAL A 135 10.65 11.46 -9.07
N TRP A 136 9.31 11.47 -9.09
CA TRP A 136 8.51 10.30 -9.42
C TRP A 136 8.80 9.80 -10.85
N ASN A 137 8.82 10.68 -11.85
CA ASN A 137 9.08 10.33 -13.24
C ASN A 137 10.49 9.76 -13.43
N GLU A 138 11.50 10.28 -12.72
CA GLU A 138 12.85 9.72 -12.80
C GLU A 138 12.90 8.32 -12.19
N ALA A 139 12.36 8.15 -10.99
CA ALA A 139 12.30 6.84 -10.32
C ALA A 139 11.48 5.82 -11.12
N HIS A 140 10.36 6.24 -11.72
CA HIS A 140 9.51 5.37 -12.53
C HIS A 140 10.24 4.84 -13.78
N ARG A 141 10.91 5.72 -14.53
CA ARG A 141 11.73 5.30 -15.69
C ARG A 141 12.83 4.31 -15.30
N MET A 142 13.41 4.48 -14.11
CA MET A 142 14.40 3.53 -13.59
C MET A 142 13.76 2.18 -13.24
N GLY A 143 12.50 2.18 -12.82
CA GLY A 143 11.73 0.97 -12.54
C GLY A 143 11.38 0.15 -13.77
N GLU A 144 11.29 0.76 -14.96
CA GLU A 144 10.91 0.08 -16.21
C GLU A 144 11.84 -1.08 -16.57
N VAL A 145 13.11 -1.04 -16.14
CA VAL A 145 14.07 -2.12 -16.38
C VAL A 145 13.64 -3.46 -15.76
N PHE A 146 12.81 -3.43 -14.72
CA PHE A 146 12.32 -4.63 -14.07
C PHE A 146 11.12 -5.24 -14.78
N VAL A 147 10.35 -4.45 -15.51
CA VAL A 147 9.12 -4.91 -16.15
C VAL A 147 9.43 -5.99 -17.20
N GLY A 148 8.70 -7.08 -17.14
CA GLY A 148 8.91 -8.26 -18.01
C GLY A 148 9.97 -9.25 -17.49
N GLN A 149 10.80 -8.87 -16.52
CA GLN A 149 11.77 -9.81 -15.91
C GLN A 149 11.04 -10.97 -15.20
N LYS A 150 11.74 -12.10 -15.08
CA LYS A 150 11.27 -13.24 -14.29
C LYS A 150 11.10 -12.84 -12.82
N TRP A 151 9.97 -13.24 -12.24
CA TRP A 151 9.73 -13.05 -10.83
C TRP A 151 10.60 -13.99 -10.00
N HIS A 152 11.30 -13.46 -9.02
CA HIS A 152 12.09 -14.22 -8.05
C HIS A 152 11.61 -13.80 -6.65
N PRO A 153 10.81 -14.66 -5.95
CA PRO A 153 10.27 -14.33 -4.64
C PRO A 153 11.36 -14.12 -3.58
N ASP A 154 12.42 -14.93 -3.65
CA ASP A 154 13.49 -14.98 -2.66
C ASP A 154 14.70 -14.08 -3.00
N ARG A 155 14.56 -13.21 -4.00
CA ARG A 155 15.63 -12.28 -4.33
C ARG A 155 15.76 -11.28 -3.18
N PRO A 156 16.92 -11.20 -2.50
CA PRO A 156 17.10 -10.21 -1.45
C PRO A 156 16.83 -8.81 -2.01
N PRO A 157 16.18 -7.93 -1.25
CA PRO A 157 16.02 -6.53 -1.65
C PRO A 157 17.41 -5.93 -1.82
N GLY A 158 17.72 -5.34 -2.98
CA GLY A 158 19.04 -4.75 -3.15
C GLY A 158 19.61 -4.67 -4.56
N LEU A 159 18.82 -4.88 -5.61
CA LEU A 159 19.28 -4.43 -6.92
C LEU A 159 19.08 -2.89 -6.97
N ARG A 160 20.18 -2.16 -6.69
CA ARG A 160 20.20 -0.72 -6.93
C ARG A 160 20.22 -0.50 -8.44
N VAL A 161 19.21 0.16 -8.95
CA VAL A 161 19.28 0.70 -10.31
C VAL A 161 19.93 2.06 -10.22
N LEU A 162 21.16 2.12 -10.68
CA LEU A 162 21.90 3.39 -10.79
C LEU A 162 21.45 4.12 -12.06
N ARG A 163 21.48 5.42 -11.99
CA ARG A 163 21.24 6.29 -13.15
C ARG A 163 22.21 5.94 -14.29
N PRO A 164 21.76 5.81 -15.55
CA PRO A 164 22.68 5.67 -16.68
C PRO A 164 23.66 6.86 -16.71
N GLY A 165 24.96 6.60 -16.55
CA GLY A 165 26.02 7.61 -16.57
C GLY A 165 26.77 7.82 -15.24
N MET A 166 26.38 7.21 -14.13
CA MET A 166 27.27 7.05 -12.97
C MET A 166 28.09 5.77 -13.17
N GLY A 167 29.08 5.82 -14.03
CA GLY A 167 30.17 4.84 -14.08
C GLY A 167 31.00 4.94 -12.80
N ASP A 168 31.50 3.81 -12.34
CA ASP A 168 32.45 3.74 -11.25
C ASP A 168 33.55 4.78 -11.44
N GLY A 169 33.76 5.62 -10.43
CA GLY A 169 34.87 6.56 -10.42
C GLY A 169 36.19 5.81 -10.65
N PRO A 170 37.22 6.49 -11.21
CA PRO A 170 38.46 5.82 -11.63
C PRO A 170 39.10 5.09 -10.45
N GLY A 171 39.31 3.80 -10.65
CA GLY A 171 40.01 2.94 -9.72
C GLY A 171 41.36 3.54 -9.35
N ALA A 172 41.66 3.45 -8.06
CA ALA A 172 42.98 3.74 -7.54
C ALA A 172 44.02 2.96 -8.33
N THR A 173 44.87 3.66 -9.04
CA THR A 173 46.04 3.11 -9.70
C THR A 173 46.97 2.57 -8.62
N ASP A 174 47.14 1.26 -8.64
CA ASP A 174 48.22 0.55 -7.98
C ASP A 174 49.56 1.04 -8.60
N GLN A 175 50.39 1.68 -7.81
CA GLN A 175 51.78 1.92 -8.21
C GLN A 175 52.64 0.85 -7.61
N PRO A 176 53.46 0.15 -8.39
CA PRO A 176 54.45 -0.77 -7.84
C PRO A 176 55.73 -0.01 -7.50
N GLU A 177 56.31 -0.32 -6.35
CA GLU A 177 57.75 -0.43 -6.09
C GLU A 177 58.02 -1.63 -5.21
#